data_a549534b70a566b0583dd02c9bcb63b3
#
_entry.id   a549534b70a566b0583dd02c9bcb63b3
#
_cell.length_a   1.000
_cell.length_b   1.000
_cell.length_c   1.000
_cell.angle_alpha   90.00
_cell.angle_beta   90.00
_cell.angle_gamma   90.00
#
_symmetry.space_group_name_H-M   'P 1'
#
loop_
_entity.id
_entity.type
_entity.pdbx_description
1 polymer ?
#
loop_
_entity_poly.entity_id
_entity_poly.type
_entity_poly.pdbx_seq_one_letter_code
_entity_poly.pdbx_strand_id
1 'polypeptide(L)'
;MTEENHSNYLQNKNTDNFPKTGYSNSRLDAHTVCTSNPKLSFDAMTIVGNLNKDNAEQLSKFMSVEPQIRLWDILQTKFKAKALEEKIYIEYDKVKAASWDRRNMRVEFNPNKLTYDEMLWLKQNIISYMEDIGFTRLDLAFDFECDLSDYYVLSDKAVKKTIFFGRNGKAETKYFGVRDSERYIRIYNKKQERKDNADIEIDSEHL
;
A
#
# COMPACT_ATOMS: atom_id res chain seq x y z
N MET A 1 53.68 -27.09 -13.81
CA MET A 1 54.03 -27.51 -12.45
C MET A 1 53.52 -26.37 -11.58
N THR A 2 52.49 -26.45 -10.76
CA THR A 2 51.64 -27.52 -10.24
C THR A 2 50.32 -26.86 -9.79
N GLU A 3 49.24 -27.27 -10.44
CA GLU A 3 47.90 -27.15 -9.84
C GLU A 3 47.88 -28.10 -8.66
N GLU A 4 47.44 -27.62 -7.48
CA GLU A 4 46.79 -28.43 -6.43
C GLU A 4 46.59 -27.57 -5.19
N ASN A 5 45.36 -27.67 -4.64
CA ASN A 5 44.94 -27.26 -3.27
C ASN A 5 44.08 -25.99 -3.15
N HIS A 6 42.87 -26.08 -3.71
CA HIS A 6 41.76 -25.26 -3.20
C HIS A 6 40.44 -26.07 -3.03
N SER A 7 40.58 -27.28 -2.48
CA SER A 7 39.40 -28.16 -2.31
C SER A 7 39.24 -28.75 -0.92
N ASN A 8 39.63 -28.09 0.16
CA ASN A 8 39.50 -28.67 1.49
C ASN A 8 39.16 -27.70 2.64
N TYR A 9 38.21 -26.76 2.42
CA TYR A 9 37.76 -25.84 3.51
C TYR A 9 36.28 -25.90 3.84
N LEU A 10 35.51 -26.89 3.37
CA LEU A 10 34.07 -26.98 3.66
C LEU A 10 33.61 -28.30 4.30
N GLN A 11 34.49 -29.01 5.03
CA GLN A 11 34.05 -30.14 5.87
C GLN A 11 34.70 -30.01 7.24
N ASN A 12 33.96 -29.52 8.20
CA ASN A 12 33.95 -29.76 9.63
C ASN A 12 33.59 -28.49 10.43
N LYS A 13 32.30 -28.21 10.55
CA LYS A 13 31.78 -27.53 11.72
C LYS A 13 30.62 -28.37 12.26
N ASN A 14 30.92 -29.03 13.38
CA ASN A 14 30.00 -29.74 14.24
C ASN A 14 28.72 -28.95 14.47
N THR A 15 27.61 -29.53 14.04
CA THR A 15 26.24 -29.02 14.25
C THR A 15 25.60 -29.57 15.53
N ASP A 16 26.38 -30.01 16.53
CA ASP A 16 25.87 -30.75 17.68
C ASP A 16 25.77 -29.99 19.00
N ASN A 17 25.57 -28.69 19.00
CA ASN A 17 25.38 -27.91 20.24
C ASN A 17 24.14 -27.01 20.24
N PHE A 18 23.02 -27.46 19.68
CA PHE A 18 21.72 -26.89 20.05
C PHE A 18 21.10 -27.73 21.16
N PRO A 19 20.62 -27.10 22.27
CA PRO A 19 19.93 -27.86 23.31
C PRO A 19 18.70 -28.51 22.67
N LYS A 20 18.64 -29.83 22.73
CA LYS A 20 17.45 -30.62 22.35
C LYS A 20 16.40 -30.34 23.42
N THR A 21 15.65 -29.23 23.24
CA THR A 21 14.38 -29.04 23.91
C THR A 21 13.43 -30.05 23.32
N GLY A 22 12.98 -30.98 24.15
CA GLY A 22 12.14 -32.13 23.78
C GLY A 22 10.71 -31.73 23.43
N TYR A 23 10.55 -30.94 22.34
CA TYR A 23 9.27 -30.81 21.66
C TYR A 23 9.21 -31.95 20.66
N SER A 24 8.36 -32.95 20.98
CA SER A 24 8.06 -34.04 20.05
C SER A 24 7.50 -33.40 18.75
N ASN A 25 8.21 -33.60 17.65
CA ASN A 25 7.77 -33.30 16.29
C ASN A 25 6.63 -34.21 15.82
N SER A 26 5.68 -34.53 16.69
CA SER A 26 4.49 -35.26 16.32
C SER A 26 3.38 -34.28 16.05
N ARG A 27 3.38 -33.70 14.88
CA ARG A 27 2.34 -33.10 14.04
C ARG A 27 2.93 -31.96 13.22
N LEU A 28 3.75 -32.30 12.26
CA LEU A 28 3.74 -31.59 11.00
C LEU A 28 2.41 -31.95 10.33
N ASP A 29 1.32 -31.40 10.84
CA ASP A 29 0.07 -31.37 10.09
C ASP A 29 0.43 -30.72 8.75
N ALA A 30 0.02 -31.38 7.67
CA ALA A 30 0.32 -31.00 6.31
C ALA A 30 0.25 -29.46 6.20
N HIS A 31 1.40 -28.82 6.05
CA HIS A 31 1.44 -27.39 5.79
C HIS A 31 0.59 -27.18 4.57
N THR A 32 -0.54 -26.52 4.71
CA THR A 32 -1.36 -26.09 3.60
C THR A 32 -0.49 -25.14 2.79
N VAL A 33 0.23 -25.70 1.82
CA VAL A 33 1.02 -24.90 0.89
C VAL A 33 0.01 -24.00 0.20
N CYS A 34 0.21 -22.69 0.28
CA CYS A 34 -0.59 -21.74 -0.47
C CYS A 34 -0.35 -21.98 -1.96
N THR A 35 -1.23 -22.77 -2.59
CA THR A 35 -1.10 -23.20 -3.99
C THR A 35 -1.75 -22.24 -4.96
N SER A 36 -2.54 -21.28 -4.45
CA SER A 36 -3.18 -20.27 -5.29
C SER A 36 -2.21 -19.16 -5.65
N ASN A 37 -2.17 -18.79 -6.92
CA ASN A 37 -1.49 -17.57 -7.34
C ASN A 37 -2.17 -16.37 -6.69
N PRO A 38 -1.41 -15.45 -6.07
CA PRO A 38 -2.00 -14.27 -5.46
C PRO A 38 -2.67 -13.38 -6.50
N LYS A 39 -3.82 -12.82 -6.16
CA LYS A 39 -4.43 -11.77 -6.97
C LYS A 39 -3.72 -10.45 -6.64
N LEU A 40 -3.07 -9.85 -7.63
CA LEU A 40 -2.45 -8.54 -7.53
C LEU A 40 -3.49 -7.45 -7.81
N SER A 41 -3.51 -6.41 -6.97
CA SER A 41 -4.27 -5.18 -7.18
C SER A 41 -3.53 -3.95 -6.66
N PHE A 42 -4.00 -2.75 -7.07
CA PHE A 42 -3.47 -1.47 -6.62
C PHE A 42 -4.49 -0.80 -5.71
N ASP A 43 -4.20 -0.76 -4.39
CA ASP A 43 -5.18 -0.28 -3.41
C ASP A 43 -5.16 1.23 -3.20
N ALA A 44 -4.02 1.89 -3.41
CA ALA A 44 -3.93 3.33 -3.40
C ALA A 44 -2.80 3.81 -4.30
N MET A 45 -3.02 4.98 -4.91
CA MET A 45 -2.05 5.65 -5.76
C MET A 45 -2.09 7.15 -5.48
N THR A 46 -0.91 7.75 -5.36
CA THR A 46 -0.74 9.20 -5.32
C THR A 46 0.16 9.63 -6.45
N ILE A 47 -0.41 10.40 -7.37
CA ILE A 47 0.29 11.04 -8.47
C ILE A 47 0.56 12.49 -8.08
N VAL A 48 1.75 12.97 -8.38
CA VAL A 48 2.14 14.36 -8.21
C VAL A 48 2.72 14.91 -9.50
N GLY A 49 2.59 16.20 -9.71
CA GLY A 49 3.12 16.88 -10.88
C GLY A 49 3.07 18.39 -10.71
N ASN A 50 3.52 19.10 -11.71
CA ASN A 50 3.51 20.55 -11.74
C ASN A 50 2.41 21.07 -12.66
N LEU A 51 1.67 22.08 -12.19
CA LEU A 51 0.84 22.93 -13.04
C LEU A 51 1.56 24.26 -13.23
N ASN A 52 1.68 24.70 -14.48
CA ASN A 52 1.99 26.08 -14.77
C ASN A 52 0.75 26.95 -14.50
N LYS A 53 0.91 28.29 -14.56
CA LYS A 53 -0.16 29.24 -14.22
C LYS A 53 -1.38 29.05 -15.11
N ASP A 54 -1.18 28.90 -16.42
CA ASP A 54 -2.26 28.82 -17.40
C ASP A 54 -3.05 27.52 -17.25
N ASN A 55 -2.35 26.39 -17.05
CA ASN A 55 -2.97 25.10 -16.77
C ASN A 55 -3.74 25.12 -15.45
N ALA A 56 -3.21 25.77 -14.40
CA ALA A 56 -3.90 25.88 -13.13
C ALA A 56 -5.21 26.70 -13.25
N GLU A 57 -5.21 27.80 -14.01
CA GLU A 57 -6.41 28.60 -14.28
C GLU A 57 -7.44 27.82 -15.11
N GLN A 58 -7.01 27.13 -16.16
CA GLN A 58 -7.88 26.30 -16.99
C GLN A 58 -8.50 25.17 -16.20
N LEU A 59 -7.70 24.44 -15.42
CA LEU A 59 -8.17 23.34 -14.58
C LEU A 59 -9.14 23.84 -13.50
N SER A 60 -8.87 24.96 -12.86
CA SER A 60 -9.77 25.57 -11.87
C SER A 60 -11.11 25.96 -12.49
N LYS A 61 -11.10 26.56 -13.69
CA LYS A 61 -12.34 26.87 -14.43
C LYS A 61 -13.11 25.61 -14.80
N PHE A 62 -12.44 24.59 -15.32
CA PHE A 62 -13.06 23.31 -15.63
C PHE A 62 -13.72 22.71 -14.39
N MET A 63 -12.98 22.59 -13.28
CA MET A 63 -13.49 22.01 -12.04
C MET A 63 -14.66 22.78 -11.42
N SER A 64 -14.77 24.09 -11.69
CA SER A 64 -15.87 24.91 -11.15
C SER A 64 -17.22 24.70 -11.85
N VAL A 65 -17.22 24.13 -13.05
CA VAL A 65 -18.43 23.88 -13.85
C VAL A 65 -18.75 22.41 -14.03
N GLU A 66 -17.80 21.53 -13.71
CA GLU A 66 -17.95 20.08 -13.86
C GLU A 66 -18.80 19.51 -12.71
N PRO A 67 -19.99 18.95 -12.96
CA PRO A 67 -20.92 18.52 -11.92
C PRO A 67 -20.41 17.34 -11.08
N GLN A 68 -19.46 16.59 -11.60
CA GLN A 68 -18.85 15.46 -10.90
C GLN A 68 -17.73 15.86 -9.94
N ILE A 69 -17.42 17.17 -9.85
CA ILE A 69 -16.36 17.70 -8.99
C ILE A 69 -16.96 18.58 -7.90
N ARG A 70 -16.63 18.23 -6.67
CA ARG A 70 -16.86 19.10 -5.51
C ARG A 70 -15.58 19.85 -5.17
N LEU A 71 -15.57 21.14 -5.45
CA LEU A 71 -14.45 22.03 -5.21
C LEU A 71 -14.65 22.78 -3.88
N TRP A 72 -13.59 22.88 -3.08
CA TRP A 72 -13.58 23.68 -1.84
C TRP A 72 -12.19 24.27 -1.59
N ASP A 73 -12.08 25.17 -0.62
CA ASP A 73 -10.84 25.85 -0.23
C ASP A 73 -10.18 26.58 -1.38
N ILE A 74 -11.02 27.33 -2.15
CA ILE A 74 -10.60 28.01 -3.38
C ILE A 74 -9.95 29.34 -3.01
N LEU A 75 -8.65 29.41 -3.17
CA LEU A 75 -7.86 30.63 -3.18
C LEU A 75 -7.18 30.76 -4.54
N GLN A 76 -6.74 31.96 -4.90
CA GLN A 76 -6.01 32.19 -6.16
C GLN A 76 -4.77 31.31 -6.33
N THR A 77 -4.21 30.80 -5.23
CA THR A 77 -2.97 30.04 -5.19
C THR A 77 -3.15 28.58 -4.75
N LYS A 78 -4.37 28.20 -4.36
CA LYS A 78 -4.66 26.87 -3.81
C LYS A 78 -6.09 26.46 -4.15
N PHE A 79 -6.29 25.18 -4.35
CA PHE A 79 -7.61 24.56 -4.32
C PHE A 79 -7.54 23.11 -3.86
N LYS A 80 -8.66 22.64 -3.35
CA LYS A 80 -8.88 21.22 -3.05
C LYS A 80 -10.19 20.79 -3.70
N ALA A 81 -10.21 19.59 -4.25
CA ALA A 81 -11.39 19.03 -4.86
C ALA A 81 -11.51 17.53 -4.60
N LYS A 82 -12.74 17.03 -4.65
CA LYS A 82 -13.05 15.63 -4.79
C LYS A 82 -13.87 15.42 -6.06
N ALA A 83 -13.57 14.36 -6.77
CA ALA A 83 -14.25 14.03 -8.02
C ALA A 83 -14.81 12.60 -7.99
N LEU A 84 -15.78 12.33 -8.88
CA LEU A 84 -16.37 11.02 -9.09
C LEU A 84 -16.86 10.39 -7.78
N GLU A 85 -17.85 11.02 -7.13
CA GLU A 85 -18.42 10.54 -5.85
C GLU A 85 -17.35 10.37 -4.75
N GLU A 86 -16.41 11.33 -4.69
CA GLU A 86 -15.32 11.36 -3.73
C GLU A 86 -14.26 10.25 -3.89
N LYS A 87 -14.25 9.51 -4.99
CA LYS A 87 -13.24 8.47 -5.28
C LYS A 87 -11.86 9.03 -5.56
N ILE A 88 -11.79 10.32 -6.01
CA ILE A 88 -10.55 11.00 -6.37
C ILE A 88 -10.41 12.26 -5.52
N TYR A 89 -9.27 12.41 -4.86
CA TYR A 89 -8.88 13.63 -4.16
C TYR A 89 -7.85 14.40 -5.00
N ILE A 90 -8.05 15.71 -5.12
CA ILE A 90 -7.21 16.61 -5.90
C ILE A 90 -6.81 17.78 -5.03
N GLU A 91 -5.52 18.11 -5.01
CA GLU A 91 -4.98 19.25 -4.28
C GLU A 91 -3.97 20.01 -5.15
N TYR A 92 -4.12 21.31 -5.23
CA TYR A 92 -3.16 22.21 -5.82
C TYR A 92 -2.76 23.27 -4.81
N ASP A 93 -1.46 23.52 -4.70
CA ASP A 93 -0.88 24.65 -3.97
C ASP A 93 0.27 25.21 -4.80
N LYS A 94 0.19 26.48 -5.20
CA LYS A 94 1.19 27.15 -6.05
C LYS A 94 2.63 26.90 -5.58
N VAL A 95 2.84 26.72 -4.28
CA VAL A 95 4.18 26.44 -3.71
C VAL A 95 4.48 24.95 -3.70
N LYS A 96 3.61 24.18 -3.09
CA LYS A 96 3.71 22.69 -3.04
C LYS A 96 2.43 22.08 -2.49
N ALA A 97 2.03 20.95 -3.05
CA ALA A 97 0.83 20.23 -2.60
C ALA A 97 1.12 19.17 -1.51
N ALA A 98 2.35 18.77 -1.33
CA ALA A 98 2.74 17.78 -0.33
C ALA A 98 3.97 18.20 0.47
N SER A 99 4.08 17.75 1.72
CA SER A 99 5.19 18.13 2.60
C SER A 99 6.55 17.56 2.17
N TRP A 100 6.54 16.42 1.50
CA TRP A 100 7.75 15.67 1.08
C TRP A 100 8.09 15.82 -0.40
N ASP A 101 7.22 16.45 -1.19
CA ASP A 101 7.44 16.68 -2.61
C ASP A 101 7.34 18.18 -2.92
N ARG A 102 8.10 18.66 -3.90
CA ARG A 102 8.12 20.08 -4.29
C ARG A 102 7.09 20.42 -5.36
N ARG A 103 6.46 19.41 -5.95
CA ARG A 103 5.44 19.58 -6.99
C ARG A 103 4.17 20.18 -6.41
N ASN A 104 3.50 20.99 -7.19
CA ASN A 104 2.41 21.84 -6.74
C ASN A 104 1.00 21.22 -6.95
N MET A 105 0.93 20.05 -7.58
CA MET A 105 -0.31 19.30 -7.80
C MET A 105 -0.19 17.88 -7.27
N ARG A 106 -1.26 17.41 -6.61
CA ARG A 106 -1.37 16.06 -6.06
C ARG A 106 -2.75 15.48 -6.35
N VAL A 107 -2.78 14.23 -6.79
CA VAL A 107 -4.00 13.47 -7.07
C VAL A 107 -3.92 12.12 -6.36
N GLU A 108 -4.91 11.80 -5.53
CA GLU A 108 -5.00 10.54 -4.81
C GLU A 108 -6.27 9.78 -5.19
N PHE A 109 -6.14 8.50 -5.40
CA PHE A 109 -7.27 7.62 -5.69
C PHE A 109 -6.92 6.16 -5.41
N ASN A 110 -7.98 5.33 -5.34
CA ASN A 110 -7.83 3.88 -5.35
C ASN A 110 -8.23 3.36 -6.73
N PRO A 111 -7.28 2.81 -7.53
CA PRO A 111 -7.57 2.30 -8.87
C PRO A 111 -8.66 1.22 -8.90
N ASN A 112 -8.81 0.41 -7.84
CA ASN A 112 -9.84 -0.62 -7.78
C ASN A 112 -11.27 -0.07 -7.62
N LYS A 113 -11.41 1.20 -7.22
CA LYS A 113 -12.70 1.88 -7.06
C LYS A 113 -13.14 2.63 -8.32
N LEU A 114 -12.27 2.72 -9.33
CA LEU A 114 -12.53 3.42 -10.58
C LEU A 114 -12.84 2.42 -11.68
N THR A 115 -13.84 2.73 -12.49
CA THR A 115 -14.09 2.04 -13.75
C THR A 115 -13.05 2.46 -14.80
N TYR A 116 -13.01 1.75 -15.92
CA TYR A 116 -12.13 2.12 -17.04
C TYR A 116 -12.43 3.54 -17.57
N ASP A 117 -13.71 3.89 -17.69
CA ASP A 117 -14.14 5.21 -18.18
C ASP A 117 -13.78 6.31 -17.20
N GLU A 118 -13.91 6.08 -15.88
CA GLU A 118 -13.49 6.99 -14.84
C GLU A 118 -11.96 7.21 -14.83
N MET A 119 -11.18 6.14 -15.06
CA MET A 119 -9.72 6.25 -15.21
C MET A 119 -9.33 7.04 -16.46
N LEU A 120 -10.05 6.84 -17.56
CA LEU A 120 -9.83 7.59 -18.79
C LEU A 120 -10.19 9.06 -18.59
N TRP A 121 -11.32 9.32 -17.93
CA TRP A 121 -11.76 10.68 -17.58
C TRP A 121 -10.70 11.38 -16.70
N LEU A 122 -10.20 10.72 -15.64
CA LEU A 122 -9.13 11.25 -14.76
C LEU A 122 -7.89 11.63 -15.58
N LYS A 123 -7.44 10.74 -16.45
CA LYS A 123 -6.29 10.97 -17.32
C LYS A 123 -6.49 12.18 -18.23
N GLN A 124 -7.63 12.28 -18.90
CA GLN A 124 -7.91 13.30 -19.89
C GLN A 124 -8.20 14.66 -19.29
N ASN A 125 -8.91 14.73 -18.17
CA ASN A 125 -9.44 15.96 -17.62
C ASN A 125 -8.64 16.53 -16.44
N ILE A 126 -7.78 15.73 -15.82
CA ILE A 126 -6.99 16.16 -14.65
C ILE A 126 -5.49 16.00 -14.92
N ILE A 127 -5.05 14.77 -15.19
CA ILE A 127 -3.61 14.45 -15.29
C ILE A 127 -3.00 15.11 -16.53
N SER A 128 -3.75 15.29 -17.61
CA SER A 128 -3.28 15.93 -18.85
C SER A 128 -2.81 17.37 -18.67
N TYR A 129 -3.23 18.05 -17.61
CA TYR A 129 -2.75 19.40 -17.28
C TYR A 129 -1.40 19.42 -16.56
N MET A 130 -0.96 18.25 -16.04
CA MET A 130 0.24 18.14 -15.20
C MET A 130 1.49 17.91 -16.05
N GLU A 131 2.58 18.52 -15.61
CA GLU A 131 3.94 18.33 -16.12
C GLU A 131 4.81 17.66 -15.04
N ASP A 132 5.94 17.08 -15.39
CA ASP A 132 6.87 16.41 -14.46
C ASP A 132 6.16 15.41 -13.53
N ILE A 133 5.36 14.53 -14.13
CA ILE A 133 4.52 13.57 -13.41
C ILE A 133 5.37 12.50 -12.74
N GLY A 134 5.07 12.20 -11.47
CA GLY A 134 5.67 11.12 -10.72
C GLY A 134 4.70 10.53 -9.69
N PHE A 135 5.13 9.44 -9.07
CA PHE A 135 4.38 8.77 -8.02
C PHE A 135 5.06 9.00 -6.67
N THR A 136 4.29 9.38 -5.65
CA THR A 136 4.77 9.48 -4.26
C THR A 136 4.21 8.39 -3.37
N ARG A 137 3.15 7.70 -3.82
CA ARG A 137 2.60 6.54 -3.13
C ARG A 137 2.05 5.54 -4.13
N LEU A 138 2.38 4.27 -3.90
CA LEU A 138 1.83 3.14 -4.63
C LEU A 138 1.63 1.97 -3.66
N ASP A 139 0.38 1.65 -3.35
CA ASP A 139 0.03 0.53 -2.50
C ASP A 139 -0.32 -0.68 -3.39
N LEU A 140 0.46 -1.73 -3.27
CA LEU A 140 0.24 -3.00 -3.94
C LEU A 140 -0.38 -3.99 -2.96
N ALA A 141 -1.49 -4.60 -3.33
CA ALA A 141 -2.11 -5.67 -2.57
C ALA A 141 -1.96 -7.02 -3.28
N PHE A 142 -1.57 -8.03 -2.51
CA PHE A 142 -1.50 -9.42 -2.93
C PHE A 142 -2.50 -10.22 -2.09
N ASP A 143 -3.62 -10.59 -2.67
CA ASP A 143 -4.65 -11.39 -2.00
C ASP A 143 -4.32 -12.88 -2.16
N PHE A 144 -4.13 -13.59 -1.04
CA PHE A 144 -3.88 -15.02 -0.97
C PHE A 144 -5.10 -15.73 -0.39
N GLU A 145 -5.49 -16.85 -0.99
CA GLU A 145 -6.56 -17.73 -0.47
C GLU A 145 -6.00 -18.77 0.50
N CYS A 146 -5.27 -18.32 1.52
CA CYS A 146 -4.71 -19.17 2.56
C CYS A 146 -4.58 -18.43 3.89
N ASP A 147 -4.44 -19.18 4.98
CA ASP A 147 -4.16 -18.61 6.31
C ASP A 147 -2.67 -18.25 6.41
N LEU A 148 -2.38 -16.95 6.44
CA LEU A 148 -1.02 -16.43 6.58
C LEU A 148 -0.61 -16.21 8.05
N SER A 149 -1.42 -16.62 9.04
CA SER A 149 -1.14 -16.41 10.45
C SER A 149 0.17 -17.10 10.90
N ASP A 150 0.43 -18.29 10.37
CA ASP A 150 1.56 -19.16 10.71
C ASP A 150 2.80 -18.92 9.84
N TYR A 151 2.71 -18.03 8.81
CA TYR A 151 3.82 -17.75 7.93
C TYR A 151 4.78 -16.73 8.54
N TYR A 152 6.07 -17.00 8.41
CA TYR A 152 7.12 -16.05 8.73
C TYR A 152 7.53 -15.26 7.49
N VAL A 153 7.63 -13.94 7.63
CA VAL A 153 8.26 -13.11 6.60
C VAL A 153 9.74 -13.02 6.92
N LEU A 154 10.54 -13.58 6.03
CA LEU A 154 11.99 -13.43 6.08
C LEU A 154 12.35 -12.05 5.54
N SER A 155 13.20 -11.33 6.26
CA SER A 155 13.72 -10.03 5.85
C SER A 155 15.22 -10.05 6.05
N ASP A 156 15.95 -9.76 4.98
CA ASP A 156 17.43 -9.69 4.98
C ASP A 156 17.96 -8.49 5.77
N LYS A 157 17.09 -7.52 6.04
CA LYS A 157 17.43 -6.31 6.80
C LYS A 157 16.68 -6.26 8.12
N ALA A 158 17.33 -5.72 9.13
CA ALA A 158 16.69 -5.39 10.40
C ALA A 158 15.64 -4.28 10.17
N VAL A 159 14.38 -4.65 10.14
CA VAL A 159 13.25 -3.71 10.04
C VAL A 159 12.40 -3.78 11.31
N LYS A 160 11.78 -2.66 11.66
CA LYS A 160 10.81 -2.65 12.76
C LYS A 160 9.67 -3.61 12.42
N LYS A 161 9.35 -4.52 13.36
CA LYS A 161 8.24 -5.47 13.23
C LYS A 161 7.23 -5.21 14.35
N THR A 162 5.95 -5.21 14.00
CA THR A 162 4.85 -5.14 14.97
C THR A 162 3.85 -6.22 14.62
N ILE A 163 3.51 -7.09 15.58
CA ILE A 163 2.57 -8.20 15.36
C ILE A 163 1.44 -8.04 16.36
N PHE A 164 0.21 -8.07 15.87
CA PHE A 164 -1.00 -8.08 16.65
C PHE A 164 -1.58 -9.48 16.67
N PHE A 165 -1.90 -9.96 17.86
CA PHE A 165 -2.49 -11.25 18.09
C PHE A 165 -3.97 -11.09 18.46
N GLY A 166 -4.81 -11.91 17.87
CA GLY A 166 -6.20 -12.01 18.23
C GLY A 166 -6.43 -12.75 19.55
N ARG A 167 -7.67 -12.78 19.99
CA ARG A 167 -8.08 -13.47 21.23
C ARG A 167 -7.79 -14.99 21.18
N ASN A 168 -7.69 -15.56 19.99
CA ASN A 168 -7.37 -16.96 19.75
C ASN A 168 -5.84 -17.26 19.81
N GLY A 169 -5.02 -16.25 20.08
CA GLY A 169 -3.56 -16.36 20.11
C GLY A 169 -2.87 -16.43 18.75
N LYS A 170 -3.63 -16.36 17.62
CA LYS A 170 -3.07 -16.33 16.29
C LYS A 170 -2.70 -14.90 15.87
N ALA A 171 -1.68 -14.75 15.05
CA ALA A 171 -1.27 -13.48 14.50
C ALA A 171 -2.30 -13.01 13.44
N GLU A 172 -3.02 -11.94 13.73
CA GLU A 172 -4.04 -11.37 12.84
C GLU A 172 -3.47 -10.32 11.89
N THR A 173 -2.53 -9.51 12.37
CA THR A 173 -1.88 -8.48 11.55
C THR A 173 -0.40 -8.39 11.87
N LYS A 174 0.42 -8.34 10.82
CA LYS A 174 1.88 -8.21 10.90
C LYS A 174 2.31 -6.99 10.10
N TYR A 175 3.06 -6.09 10.71
CA TYR A 175 3.65 -4.92 10.06
C TYR A 175 5.16 -5.04 10.00
N PHE A 176 5.74 -4.66 8.85
CA PHE A 176 7.19 -4.62 8.64
C PHE A 176 7.56 -3.26 8.05
N GLY A 177 8.49 -2.58 8.69
CA GLY A 177 8.89 -1.23 8.37
C GLY A 177 8.17 -0.19 9.22
N VAL A 178 8.39 1.08 8.87
CA VAL A 178 7.72 2.25 9.46
C VAL A 178 6.78 2.84 8.40
N ARG A 179 5.62 3.36 8.80
CA ARG A 179 4.58 3.83 7.88
C ARG A 179 5.07 4.89 6.90
N ASP A 180 6.03 5.71 7.31
CA ASP A 180 6.59 6.80 6.49
C ASP A 180 7.90 6.41 5.79
N SER A 181 8.27 5.12 5.80
CA SER A 181 9.45 4.63 5.08
C SER A 181 9.12 4.32 3.62
N GLU A 182 10.16 4.26 2.77
CA GLU A 182 10.03 3.89 1.36
C GLU A 182 9.33 2.53 1.15
N ARG A 183 9.41 1.66 2.15
CA ARG A 183 8.80 0.34 2.07
C ARG A 183 8.12 0.00 3.40
N TYR A 184 6.82 -0.24 3.32
CA TYR A 184 5.99 -0.68 4.44
C TYR A 184 5.14 -1.86 3.99
N ILE A 185 5.21 -2.98 4.71
CA ILE A 185 4.47 -4.20 4.40
C ILE A 185 3.48 -4.47 5.51
N ARG A 186 2.23 -4.70 5.14
CA ARG A 186 1.15 -5.14 6.02
C ARG A 186 0.63 -6.50 5.56
N ILE A 187 0.62 -7.49 6.45
CA ILE A 187 0.01 -8.79 6.21
C ILE A 187 -1.12 -8.93 7.21
N TYR A 188 -2.33 -9.20 6.76
CA TYR A 188 -3.51 -9.25 7.63
C TYR A 188 -4.58 -10.20 7.08
N ASN A 189 -5.47 -10.64 7.96
CA ASN A 189 -6.63 -11.43 7.59
C ASN A 189 -7.75 -10.52 7.08
N LYS A 190 -7.87 -10.40 5.76
CA LYS A 190 -8.87 -9.56 5.10
C LYS A 190 -10.31 -9.96 5.42
N LYS A 191 -10.55 -11.25 5.65
CA LYS A 191 -11.90 -11.75 6.02
C LYS A 191 -12.28 -11.28 7.42
N GLN A 192 -11.34 -11.30 8.36
CA GLN A 192 -11.57 -10.80 9.72
C GLN A 192 -11.75 -9.29 9.73
N GLU A 193 -10.88 -8.53 9.05
CA GLU A 193 -11.00 -7.07 8.93
C GLU A 193 -12.38 -6.64 8.39
N ARG A 194 -12.92 -7.36 7.40
CA ARG A 194 -14.25 -7.05 6.87
C ARG A 194 -15.37 -7.31 7.87
N LYS A 195 -15.24 -8.35 8.70
CA LYS A 195 -16.21 -8.63 9.77
C LYS A 195 -16.17 -7.55 10.84
N ASP A 196 -14.98 -7.20 11.28
CA ASP A 196 -14.78 -6.18 12.33
C ASP A 196 -15.34 -4.81 11.88
N ASN A 197 -15.14 -4.44 10.61
CA ASN A 197 -15.70 -3.21 10.05
C ASN A 197 -17.23 -3.26 9.91
N ALA A 198 -17.81 -4.40 9.56
CA ALA A 198 -19.28 -4.57 9.49
C ALA A 198 -19.92 -4.49 10.89
N ASP A 199 -19.30 -5.06 11.90
CA ASP A 199 -19.76 -4.99 13.30
C ASP A 199 -19.73 -3.56 13.83
N ILE A 200 -18.73 -2.74 13.45
CA ILE A 200 -18.65 -1.31 13.82
C ILE A 200 -19.76 -0.49 13.15
N GLU A 201 -20.12 -0.78 11.91
CA GLU A 201 -21.22 -0.10 11.22
C GLU A 201 -22.57 -0.38 11.89
N ILE A 202 -22.81 -1.60 12.36
CA ILE A 202 -24.04 -1.99 13.06
C ILE A 202 -24.14 -1.30 14.42
N ASP A 203 -23.04 -1.18 15.18
CA ASP A 203 -23.03 -0.51 16.49
C ASP A 203 -23.24 1.01 16.38
N SER A 204 -22.87 1.63 15.25
CA SER A 204 -23.08 3.07 15.03
C SER A 204 -24.52 3.44 14.65
N GLU A 205 -25.34 2.49 14.20
CA GLU A 205 -26.76 2.69 13.90
C GLU A 205 -27.66 2.57 15.15
N HIS A 206 -27.12 2.10 16.27
CA HIS A 206 -27.86 1.90 17.54
C HIS A 206 -27.51 2.91 18.65
N LEU A 207 -26.77 3.98 18.34
CA LEU A 207 -26.49 5.12 19.22
C LEU A 207 -27.17 6.39 18.71
#